data_912930d0ad8c3aed5ee59ca00a838f3c
#
_entry.id   912930d0ad8c3aed5ee59ca00a838f3c
#
_cell.length_a   1.000
_cell.length_b   1.000
_cell.length_c   1.000
_cell.angle_alpha   90.00
_cell.angle_beta   90.00
_cell.angle_gamma   90.00
#
_symmetry.space_group_name_H-M   'P 1'
#
loop_
_entity.id
_entity.type
_entity.pdbx_description
1 polymer ?
#
loop_
_entity_poly.entity_id
_entity_poly.type
_entity_poly.pdbx_seq_one_letter_code
_entity_poly.pdbx_strand_id
1 'polypeptide(L)'
;MNRKATPKKVGSRRPARQPIPVTRGSGNVFADLGLPNPEERLAKAQLAYAIQKAIDERGLTQREAATLMGIDQPKVSHILRGRLADFSTERLMNFLTGLGRDVEIVVKPSPRSRKKGRLRVAAA
;
A
#
# COMPACT_ATOMS: atom_id res chain seq x y z
N MET A 1 9.32 12.14 -32.42
CA MET A 1 9.39 11.84 -31.87
C MET A 1 9.29 11.44 -31.24
N ASN A 2 9.15 11.33 -31.34
CA ASN A 2 9.17 10.93 -30.51
C ASN A 2 8.78 10.48 -29.92
N ARG A 3 8.51 10.52 -29.89
CA ARG A 3 8.22 10.10 -29.30
C ARG A 3 8.02 9.79 -28.66
N LYS A 4 7.81 9.92 -28.70
CA LYS A 4 7.61 9.60 -27.97
C LYS A 4 7.37 9.24 -27.31
N ALA A 5 7.26 9.40 -27.57
CA ALA A 5 7.16 9.07 -26.76
C ALA A 5 6.72 8.71 -26.33
N THR A 6 6.50 8.65 -26.49
CA THR A 6 6.25 8.27 -25.79
C THR A 6 5.88 7.77 -25.36
N PRO A 7 5.84 7.80 -25.46
CA PRO A 7 5.54 7.34 -24.73
C PRO A 7 5.03 6.81 -24.37
N LYS A 8 4.98 6.63 -24.43
CA LYS A 8 4.77 6.06 -23.87
C LYS A 8 4.55 5.57 -23.28
N LYS A 9 4.44 5.50 -23.43
CA LYS A 9 4.37 5.01 -22.73
C LYS A 9 4.25 4.62 -22.05
N VAL A 10 4.09 4.82 -22.53
CA VAL A 10 4.09 4.41 -21.57
C VAL A 10 3.72 3.96 -21.03
N GLY A 11 3.57 3.89 -21.09
CA GLY A 11 3.50 3.48 -20.23
C GLY A 11 2.93 3.03 -19.86
N SER A 12 2.67 2.82 -19.97
CA SER A 12 2.32 2.47 -19.25
C SER A 12 1.99 2.17 -18.77
N ARG A 13 2.05 2.31 -18.84
CA ARG A 13 1.81 2.21 -18.05
C ARG A 13 1.27 2.33 -17.33
N ARG A 14 1.01 2.34 -17.02
CA ARG A 14 0.62 2.43 -16.24
C ARG A 14 0.15 3.17 -15.59
N PRO A 15 -0.36 3.41 -15.63
CA PRO A 15 -0.60 4.30 -14.72
C PRO A 15 -1.32 3.97 -13.72
N ALA A 16 -1.92 3.48 -13.93
CA ALA A 16 -2.63 3.34 -12.94
C ALA A 16 -2.10 2.83 -11.83
N ARG A 17 -1.12 2.74 -11.72
CA ARG A 17 -0.67 2.52 -10.67
C ARG A 17 -0.64 3.56 -9.88
N GLN A 18 -1.46 4.43 -9.91
CA GLN A 18 -1.60 5.41 -9.02
C GLN A 18 -1.85 4.84 -7.78
N PRO A 19 -1.16 5.13 -6.79
CA PRO A 19 -1.48 4.71 -5.47
C PRO A 19 -2.76 5.35 -5.09
N ILE A 20 -2.94 5.71 -3.93
CA ILE A 20 -4.16 6.34 -3.49
C ILE A 20 -4.26 7.69 -4.15
N PRO A 21 -5.33 7.96 -4.86
CA PRO A 21 -5.46 9.25 -5.51
C PRO A 21 -5.52 10.35 -4.51
N VAL A 22 -4.93 11.44 -4.89
CA VAL A 22 -5.08 12.64 -4.10
C VAL A 22 -6.42 13.21 -4.37
N THR A 23 -7.17 13.49 -3.35
CA THR A 23 -8.51 14.01 -3.52
C THR A 23 -8.61 15.37 -2.92
N ARG A 24 -9.72 16.02 -3.19
CA ARG A 24 -9.99 17.30 -2.59
C ARG A 24 -10.56 17.19 -1.21
N GLY A 25 -10.86 15.98 -0.75
CA GLY A 25 -11.40 15.77 0.57
C GLY A 25 -10.30 15.69 1.61
N SER A 26 -10.46 14.78 2.54
CA SER A 26 -9.55 14.63 3.67
C SER A 26 -8.20 14.04 3.29
N GLY A 27 -8.03 13.59 2.07
CA GLY A 27 -6.87 12.80 1.67
C GLY A 27 -7.03 11.33 1.98
N ASN A 28 -8.16 10.93 2.52
CA ASN A 28 -8.48 9.56 2.83
C ASN A 28 -9.81 9.21 2.17
N VAL A 29 -9.74 8.46 1.07
CA VAL A 29 -10.93 8.13 0.30
C VAL A 29 -11.93 7.32 1.13
N PHE A 30 -11.44 6.51 2.06
CA PHE A 30 -12.34 5.70 2.88
C PHE A 30 -13.15 6.57 3.84
N ALA A 31 -12.54 7.64 4.37
CA ALA A 31 -13.26 8.59 5.20
C ALA A 31 -14.29 9.34 4.38
N ASP A 32 -13.92 9.74 3.16
CA ASP A 32 -14.82 10.49 2.29
C ASP A 32 -16.03 9.65 1.89
N LEU A 33 -15.88 8.34 1.84
CA LEU A 33 -16.98 7.42 1.53
C LEU A 33 -17.80 7.03 2.77
N GLY A 34 -17.40 7.52 3.95
CA GLY A 34 -18.13 7.21 5.17
C GLY A 34 -17.93 5.79 5.69
N LEU A 35 -16.86 5.12 5.28
CA LEU A 35 -16.59 3.76 5.73
C LEU A 35 -16.02 3.75 7.13
N PRO A 36 -16.29 2.68 7.92
CA PRO A 36 -15.76 2.59 9.27
C PRO A 36 -14.23 2.42 9.26
N ASN A 37 -13.59 2.90 10.30
CA ASN A 37 -12.14 2.78 10.48
C ASN A 37 -11.36 3.24 9.25
N PRO A 38 -11.62 4.47 8.78
CA PRO A 38 -11.01 4.91 7.52
C PRO A 38 -9.50 5.00 7.59
N GLU A 39 -8.93 5.34 8.73
CA GLU A 39 -7.47 5.43 8.85
C GLU A 39 -6.82 4.06 8.78
N GLU A 40 -7.43 3.08 9.43
CA GLU A 40 -6.92 1.72 9.36
C GLU A 40 -7.03 1.17 7.94
N ARG A 41 -8.16 1.43 7.27
CA ARG A 41 -8.33 0.98 5.90
C ARG A 41 -7.29 1.59 4.96
N LEU A 42 -7.03 2.88 5.12
CA LEU A 42 -6.02 3.54 4.31
C LEU A 42 -4.63 2.98 4.60
N ALA A 43 -4.30 2.78 5.88
CA ALA A 43 -3.01 2.22 6.26
C ALA A 43 -2.82 0.83 5.65
N LYS A 44 -3.84 -0.02 5.73
CA LYS A 44 -3.77 -1.36 5.13
C LYS A 44 -3.57 -1.28 3.62
N ALA A 45 -4.29 -0.38 2.95
CA ALA A 45 -4.16 -0.23 1.50
C ALA A 45 -2.74 0.21 1.12
N GLN A 46 -2.18 1.12 1.89
CA GLN A 46 -0.83 1.60 1.63
C GLN A 46 0.22 0.52 1.91
N LEU A 47 0.01 -0.28 2.96
CA LEU A 47 0.90 -1.40 3.25
C LEU A 47 0.79 -2.48 2.16
N ALA A 48 -0.42 -2.75 1.67
CA ALA A 48 -0.60 -3.71 0.59
C ALA A 48 0.09 -3.23 -0.70
N TYR A 49 0.04 -1.94 -0.97
CA TYR A 49 0.73 -1.38 -2.11
C TYR A 49 2.25 -1.56 -1.96
N ALA A 50 2.78 -1.32 -0.76
CA ALA A 50 4.20 -1.52 -0.50
C ALA A 50 4.59 -2.98 -0.67
N ILE A 51 3.71 -3.92 -0.28
CA ILE A 51 3.94 -5.35 -0.48
C ILE A 51 4.01 -5.66 -1.98
N GLN A 52 3.04 -5.15 -2.75
CA GLN A 52 3.05 -5.37 -4.19
C GLN A 52 4.31 -4.83 -4.82
N LYS A 53 4.71 -3.63 -4.42
CA LYS A 53 5.92 -3.01 -4.94
C LYS A 53 7.16 -3.83 -4.62
N ALA A 54 7.24 -4.37 -3.40
CA ALA A 54 8.36 -5.20 -3.01
C ALA A 54 8.43 -6.48 -3.85
N ILE A 55 7.27 -7.10 -4.09
CA ILE A 55 7.20 -8.31 -4.91
C ILE A 55 7.66 -8.00 -6.34
N ASP A 56 7.16 -6.90 -6.90
CA ASP A 56 7.47 -6.52 -8.27
C ASP A 56 8.94 -6.17 -8.43
N GLU A 57 9.50 -5.42 -7.50
CA GLU A 57 10.89 -5.00 -7.60
C GLU A 57 11.86 -6.16 -7.46
N ARG A 58 11.47 -7.20 -6.75
CA ARG A 58 12.29 -8.40 -6.62
C ARG A 58 11.98 -9.44 -7.69
N GLY A 59 10.98 -9.19 -8.54
CA GLY A 59 10.62 -10.12 -9.59
C GLY A 59 10.09 -11.45 -9.06
N LEU A 60 9.40 -11.42 -7.93
CA LEU A 60 8.93 -12.66 -7.31
C LEU A 60 7.60 -13.09 -7.91
N THR A 61 7.42 -14.42 -8.01
CA THR A 61 6.10 -14.96 -8.28
C THR A 61 5.28 -14.92 -7.01
N GLN A 62 3.96 -15.09 -7.14
CA GLN A 62 3.11 -15.15 -5.95
C GLN A 62 3.50 -16.30 -5.03
N ARG A 63 3.91 -17.42 -5.62
CA ARG A 63 4.36 -18.55 -4.83
C ARG A 63 5.62 -18.23 -4.04
N GLU A 64 6.59 -17.59 -4.68
CA GLU A 64 7.82 -17.20 -4.01
C GLU A 64 7.52 -16.18 -2.90
N ALA A 65 6.66 -15.23 -3.18
CA ALA A 65 6.27 -14.25 -2.18
C ALA A 65 5.58 -14.92 -0.99
N ALA A 66 4.70 -15.88 -1.26
CA ALA A 66 4.00 -16.60 -0.21
C ALA A 66 4.99 -17.29 0.74
N THR A 67 6.01 -17.91 0.17
CA THR A 67 7.05 -18.56 0.98
C THR A 67 7.74 -17.56 1.90
N LEU A 68 8.13 -16.41 1.33
CA LEU A 68 8.82 -15.40 2.12
C LEU A 68 7.92 -14.74 3.16
N MET A 69 6.64 -14.60 2.84
CA MET A 69 5.69 -14.00 3.76
C MET A 69 5.16 -14.98 4.80
N GLY A 70 5.38 -16.28 4.58
CA GLY A 70 4.93 -17.30 5.51
C GLY A 70 3.42 -17.57 5.44
N ILE A 71 2.82 -17.36 4.29
CA ILE A 71 1.39 -17.61 4.06
C ILE A 71 1.22 -18.39 2.78
N ASP A 72 0.01 -18.87 2.54
CA ASP A 72 -0.25 -19.60 1.30
C ASP A 72 -0.52 -18.62 0.15
N GLN A 73 -0.40 -19.13 -1.06
CA GLN A 73 -0.51 -18.30 -2.25
C GLN A 73 -1.88 -17.61 -2.39
N PRO A 74 -3.00 -18.27 -2.09
CA PRO A 74 -4.28 -17.57 -2.16
C PRO A 74 -4.35 -16.32 -1.29
N LYS A 75 -3.69 -16.32 -0.14
CA LYS A 75 -3.67 -15.15 0.72
C LYS A 75 -2.85 -14.02 0.10
N VAL A 76 -1.75 -14.34 -0.57
CA VAL A 76 -1.01 -13.33 -1.31
C VAL A 76 -1.92 -12.72 -2.37
N SER A 77 -2.64 -13.55 -3.10
CA SER A 77 -3.57 -13.07 -4.12
C SER A 77 -4.62 -12.13 -3.52
N HIS A 78 -5.17 -12.48 -2.34
CA HIS A 78 -6.15 -11.62 -1.67
C HIS A 78 -5.56 -10.24 -1.35
N ILE A 79 -4.33 -10.21 -0.83
CA ILE A 79 -3.68 -8.95 -0.51
C ILE A 79 -3.50 -8.12 -1.77
N LEU A 80 -3.04 -8.72 -2.85
CA LEU A 80 -2.79 -8.00 -4.10
C LEU A 80 -4.07 -7.50 -4.76
N ARG A 81 -5.22 -8.08 -4.42
CA ARG A 81 -6.51 -7.61 -4.91
C ARG A 81 -7.16 -6.62 -3.97
N GLY A 82 -6.51 -6.27 -2.88
CA GLY A 82 -7.08 -5.33 -1.93
C GLY A 82 -8.07 -5.92 -0.95
N ARG A 83 -8.12 -7.24 -0.83
CA ARG A 83 -9.00 -7.91 0.14
C ARG A 83 -8.25 -8.02 1.46
N LEU A 84 -8.34 -6.96 2.26
CA LEU A 84 -7.48 -6.81 3.42
C LEU A 84 -8.18 -7.01 4.75
N ALA A 85 -9.48 -7.31 4.74
CA ALA A 85 -10.26 -7.38 5.96
C ALA A 85 -9.72 -8.39 6.97
N ASP A 86 -9.15 -9.49 6.48
CA ASP A 86 -8.66 -10.56 7.36
C ASP A 86 -7.21 -10.36 7.80
N PHE A 87 -6.60 -9.25 7.42
CA PHE A 87 -5.21 -8.98 7.77
C PHE A 87 -5.12 -7.76 8.64
N SER A 88 -4.40 -7.85 9.75
CA SER A 88 -4.13 -6.70 10.58
C SER A 88 -2.99 -5.88 9.97
N THR A 89 -2.90 -4.62 10.37
CA THR A 89 -1.77 -3.79 9.95
C THR A 89 -0.45 -4.41 10.40
N GLU A 90 -0.43 -5.00 11.59
CA GLU A 90 0.77 -5.66 12.10
C GLU A 90 1.20 -6.81 11.20
N ARG A 91 0.24 -7.64 10.77
CA ARG A 91 0.57 -8.75 9.88
C ARG A 91 1.12 -8.24 8.55
N LEU A 92 0.51 -7.20 8.00
CA LEU A 92 0.97 -6.63 6.74
C LEU A 92 2.39 -6.08 6.87
N MET A 93 2.71 -5.44 8.00
CA MET A 93 4.07 -4.97 8.24
C MET A 93 5.05 -6.14 8.33
N ASN A 94 4.65 -7.22 8.99
CA ASN A 94 5.51 -8.40 9.09
C ASN A 94 5.76 -9.06 7.74
N PHE A 95 4.76 -9.03 6.86
CA PHE A 95 4.98 -9.53 5.50
C PHE A 95 6.04 -8.73 4.78
N LEU A 96 6.06 -7.41 5.00
CA LEU A 96 7.08 -6.57 4.38
C LEU A 96 8.48 -6.94 4.87
N THR A 97 8.64 -7.20 6.16
CA THR A 97 9.96 -7.61 6.65
C THR A 97 10.37 -8.96 6.05
N GLY A 98 9.42 -9.87 5.87
CA GLY A 98 9.70 -11.14 5.20
C GLY A 98 10.13 -10.95 3.76
N LEU A 99 9.65 -9.90 3.10
CA LEU A 99 10.01 -9.57 1.74
C LEU A 99 11.31 -8.76 1.64
N GLY A 100 11.97 -8.51 2.77
CA GLY A 100 13.25 -7.81 2.76
C GLY A 100 13.12 -6.31 2.87
N ARG A 101 11.98 -5.81 3.33
CA ARG A 101 11.81 -4.37 3.55
C ARG A 101 11.93 -4.05 5.03
N ASP A 102 12.55 -2.94 5.34
CA ASP A 102 12.58 -2.45 6.70
C ASP A 102 11.32 -1.64 6.96
N VAL A 103 10.73 -1.84 8.12
CA VAL A 103 9.54 -1.09 8.53
C VAL A 103 9.91 -0.28 9.78
N GLU A 104 9.73 1.03 9.69
CA GLU A 104 10.00 1.93 10.81
C GLU A 104 8.70 2.59 11.23
N ILE A 105 8.52 2.75 12.52
CA ILE A 105 7.34 3.42 13.05
C ILE A 105 7.80 4.74 13.69
N VAL A 106 7.26 5.84 13.16
CA VAL A 106 7.61 7.17 13.64
C VAL A 106 6.40 7.75 14.37
N VAL A 107 6.62 8.20 15.59
CA VAL A 107 5.59 8.86 16.38
C VAL A 107 6.03 10.29 16.60
N LYS A 108 5.19 11.24 16.24
CA LYS A 108 5.53 12.66 16.32
C LYS A 108 4.33 13.48 16.72
N PRO A 109 4.55 14.69 17.25
CA PRO A 109 3.42 15.55 17.60
C PRO A 109 2.60 15.91 16.37
N SER A 110 1.30 16.00 16.53
CA SER A 110 0.44 16.47 15.46
C SER A 110 0.35 17.99 15.48
N PRO A 111 0.02 18.63 14.34
CA PRO A 111 -0.18 20.07 14.32
C PRO A 111 -1.32 20.49 15.22
N ARG A 112 -1.24 21.70 15.75
CA ARG A 112 -2.30 22.24 16.60
C ARG A 112 -3.62 22.37 15.88
N SER A 113 -3.59 22.45 14.55
CA SER A 113 -4.81 22.58 13.76
C SER A 113 -5.68 21.33 13.81
N ARG A 114 -5.14 20.22 14.28
CA ARG A 114 -5.92 18.99 14.41
C ARG A 114 -6.10 18.67 15.88
N LYS A 115 -7.33 18.37 16.28
CA LYS A 115 -7.63 17.99 17.66
C LYS A 115 -7.07 16.63 18.02
N LYS A 116 -6.82 15.80 17.01
CA LYS A 116 -6.48 14.41 17.20
C LYS A 116 -5.39 14.07 16.22
N GLY A 117 -4.49 13.21 16.65
CA GLY A 117 -3.46 12.69 15.76
C GLY A 117 -4.05 11.78 14.70
N ARG A 118 -3.24 11.41 13.73
CA ARG A 118 -3.68 10.52 12.65
C ARG A 118 -2.64 9.44 12.42
N LEU A 119 -3.12 8.32 11.88
CA LEU A 119 -2.27 7.23 11.46
C LEU A 119 -2.02 7.34 9.96
N ARG A 120 -0.77 7.30 9.55
CA ARG A 120 -0.42 7.34 8.14
C ARG A 120 0.70 6.38 7.86
N VAL A 121 0.70 5.81 6.67
CA VAL A 121 1.79 4.99 6.18
C VAL A 121 2.48 5.77 5.08
N ALA A 122 3.78 5.93 5.20
CA ALA A 122 4.59 6.57 4.16
C ALA A 122 5.63 5.56 3.72
N ALA A 123 5.64 5.27 2.43
CA ALA A 123 6.63 4.34 1.88
C ALA A 123 7.71 5.15 1.20
N ALA A 124 8.95 4.78 1.47
CA ALA A 124 10.09 5.46 0.86
C ALA A 124 10.43 4.85 -0.50
#